data_4f36e633d832816d7a551949574d1bfe
#
_entry.id   4f36e633d832816d7a551949574d1bfe
#
_cell.length_a   1.000
_cell.length_b   1.000
_cell.length_c   1.000
_cell.angle_alpha   90.00
_cell.angle_beta   90.00
_cell.angle_gamma   90.00
#
_symmetry.space_group_name_H-M   'P 1'
#
loop_
_entity.id
_entity.type
_entity.pdbx_description
1 polymer ?
#
loop_
_entity_poly.entity_id
_entity_poly.type
_entity_poly.pdbx_seq_one_letter_code
_entity_poly.pdbx_strand_id
1 'polypeptide(L)'
;DLYGTNRDPRAWDAPEEFRPERFQGWDGSPFHFIPQGGGDHHRNHRCPGEWITIELMKVACEFLTEQIVFDVPDQDLRIDMSRLPALPESRFVISNVRPDER
;
A
#
# COMPACT_ATOMS: atom_id res chain seq x y z
N ASP A 1 4.31 -10.13 -12.30
CA ASP A 1 4.79 -10.14 -10.92
C ASP A 1 4.67 -8.73 -10.31
N LEU A 2 3.57 -8.49 -9.58
CA LEU A 2 3.30 -7.18 -8.95
C LEU A 2 4.35 -6.85 -7.87
N TYR A 3 4.67 -7.82 -7.03
CA TYR A 3 5.60 -7.62 -5.92
C TYR A 3 7.00 -7.23 -6.40
N GLY A 4 7.54 -8.01 -7.35
CA GLY A 4 8.87 -7.76 -7.89
C GLY A 4 8.94 -6.47 -8.73
N THR A 5 7.92 -6.20 -9.55
CA THR A 5 7.89 -4.98 -10.37
C THR A 5 7.84 -3.71 -9.51
N ASN A 6 7.03 -3.71 -8.46
CA ASN A 6 6.92 -2.56 -7.55
C ASN A 6 8.19 -2.33 -6.69
N ARG A 7 9.13 -3.28 -6.71
CA ARG A 7 10.40 -3.24 -5.98
C ARG A 7 11.62 -3.39 -6.88
N ASP A 8 11.47 -3.16 -8.17
CA ASP A 8 12.57 -3.31 -9.12
C ASP A 8 13.65 -2.23 -8.87
N PRO A 9 14.89 -2.61 -8.49
CA PRO A 9 15.95 -1.65 -8.22
C PRO A 9 16.43 -0.88 -9.46
N ARG A 10 16.02 -1.30 -10.65
CA ARG A 10 16.27 -0.55 -11.88
C ARG A 10 15.35 0.65 -12.02
N ALA A 11 14.18 0.61 -11.37
CA ALA A 11 13.19 1.69 -11.38
C ALA A 11 13.17 2.50 -10.07
N TRP A 12 13.54 1.88 -8.95
CA TRP A 12 13.40 2.47 -7.62
C TRP A 12 14.70 2.41 -6.82
N ASP A 13 15.15 3.55 -6.32
CA ASP A 13 16.21 3.60 -5.32
C ASP A 13 15.71 3.09 -3.96
N ALA A 14 16.50 2.23 -3.29
CA ALA A 14 16.15 1.58 -2.04
C ALA A 14 14.69 1.04 -2.03
N PRO A 15 14.35 0.07 -2.90
CA PRO A 15 12.95 -0.33 -3.15
C PRO A 15 12.28 -1.00 -1.96
N GLU A 16 13.04 -1.50 -0.98
CA GLU A 16 12.52 -2.12 0.24
C GLU A 16 12.20 -1.10 1.35
N GLU A 17 12.60 0.15 1.18
CA GLU A 17 12.32 1.21 2.14
C GLU A 17 10.96 1.85 1.89
N PHE A 18 10.18 2.03 2.95
CA PHE A 18 8.96 2.83 2.90
C PHE A 18 9.32 4.33 2.81
N ARG A 19 9.30 4.87 1.60
CA ARG A 19 9.66 6.26 1.29
C ARG A 19 8.59 6.90 0.40
N PRO A 20 7.46 7.31 0.96
CA PRO A 20 6.34 7.88 0.17
C PRO A 20 6.73 9.16 -0.58
N GLU A 21 7.71 9.92 -0.09
CA GLU A 21 8.23 11.12 -0.75
C GLU A 21 8.83 10.84 -2.14
N ARG A 22 9.19 9.60 -2.46
CA ARG A 22 9.68 9.23 -3.80
C ARG A 22 8.65 9.45 -4.91
N PHE A 23 7.38 9.55 -4.56
CA PHE A 23 6.31 9.84 -5.51
C PHE A 23 6.08 11.32 -5.76
N GLN A 24 6.79 12.21 -5.03
CA GLN A 24 6.77 13.63 -5.31
C GLN A 24 7.51 13.90 -6.61
N GLY A 25 6.81 14.43 -7.62
CA GLY A 25 7.37 14.68 -8.95
C GLY A 25 7.59 13.42 -9.80
N TRP A 26 7.07 12.27 -9.36
CA TRP A 26 7.10 11.05 -10.16
C TRP A 26 6.26 11.22 -11.44
N ASP A 27 6.76 10.69 -12.56
CA ASP A 27 6.16 10.83 -13.90
C ASP A 27 4.87 10.03 -14.10
N GLY A 28 4.49 9.20 -13.14
CA GLY A 28 3.29 8.37 -13.21
C GLY A 28 3.39 7.20 -14.19
N SER A 29 4.61 6.69 -14.47
CA SER A 29 4.79 5.56 -15.38
C SER A 29 3.82 4.41 -15.07
N PRO A 30 3.01 3.97 -16.05
CA PRO A 30 2.00 2.94 -15.83
C PRO A 30 2.59 1.52 -15.71
N PHE A 31 3.92 1.39 -15.76
CA PHE A 31 4.63 0.10 -15.74
C PHE A 31 5.65 -0.04 -14.62
N HIS A 32 6.03 1.03 -13.95
CA HIS A 32 7.02 1.00 -12.87
C HIS A 32 6.41 0.81 -11.49
N PHE A 33 5.18 1.31 -11.30
CA PHE A 33 4.42 1.10 -10.07
C PHE A 33 3.03 0.57 -10.42
N ILE A 34 2.82 -0.70 -10.16
CA ILE A 34 1.67 -1.46 -10.65
C ILE A 34 0.96 -2.26 -9.55
N PRO A 35 0.61 -1.65 -8.40
CA PRO A 35 0.01 -2.38 -7.28
C PRO A 35 -1.29 -3.10 -7.65
N GLN A 36 -1.99 -2.64 -8.66
CA GLN A 36 -3.24 -3.21 -9.16
C GLN A 36 -3.19 -3.53 -10.68
N GLY A 37 -2.00 -3.89 -11.15
CA GLY A 37 -1.75 -4.10 -12.57
C GLY A 37 -1.22 -2.88 -13.28
N GLY A 38 -0.72 -3.05 -14.49
CA GLY A 38 -0.03 -2.02 -15.24
C GLY A 38 -0.70 -1.66 -16.56
N GLY A 39 -0.23 -0.57 -17.14
CA GLY A 39 -0.67 -0.09 -18.43
C GLY A 39 -1.97 0.70 -18.41
N ASP A 40 -2.70 0.64 -19.51
CA ASP A 40 -3.98 1.33 -19.72
C ASP A 40 -5.14 0.53 -19.13
N HIS A 41 -6.10 1.19 -18.47
CA HIS A 41 -7.24 0.55 -17.80
C HIS A 41 -8.21 -0.16 -18.77
N HIS A 42 -8.24 0.25 -20.03
CA HIS A 42 -9.15 -0.29 -21.04
C HIS A 42 -8.48 -1.33 -21.96
N ARG A 43 -7.16 -1.31 -22.07
CA ARG A 43 -6.40 -2.10 -23.04
C ARG A 43 -5.45 -3.11 -22.41
N ASN A 44 -5.09 -2.93 -21.16
CA ASN A 44 -4.12 -3.75 -20.45
C ASN A 44 -4.73 -4.39 -19.19
N HIS A 45 -3.91 -5.14 -18.47
CA HIS A 45 -4.29 -5.79 -17.21
C HIS A 45 -4.16 -4.83 -16.00
N ARG A 46 -4.82 -3.66 -16.08
CA ARG A 46 -4.91 -2.72 -14.97
C ARG A 46 -6.32 -2.74 -14.40
N CYS A 47 -6.44 -2.83 -13.08
CA CYS A 47 -7.73 -2.97 -12.40
C CYS A 47 -8.63 -1.77 -12.68
N PRO A 48 -9.84 -1.96 -13.21
CA PRO A 48 -10.79 -0.86 -13.43
C PRO A 48 -11.32 -0.26 -12.13
N GLY A 49 -11.18 -0.95 -11.00
CA GLY A 49 -11.53 -0.49 -9.65
C GLY A 49 -10.41 0.24 -8.93
N GLU A 50 -9.30 0.60 -9.57
CA GLU A 50 -8.15 1.24 -8.94
C GLU A 50 -8.52 2.55 -8.24
N TRP A 51 -9.30 3.41 -8.89
CA TRP A 51 -9.68 4.72 -8.31
C TRP A 51 -10.52 4.58 -7.05
N ILE A 52 -11.51 3.68 -7.05
CA ILE A 52 -12.32 3.47 -5.84
C ILE A 52 -11.49 2.87 -4.70
N THR A 53 -10.56 1.98 -5.03
CA THR A 53 -9.62 1.43 -4.03
C THR A 53 -8.75 2.53 -3.43
N ILE A 54 -8.21 3.43 -4.25
CA ILE A 54 -7.40 4.56 -3.78
C ILE A 54 -8.21 5.47 -2.85
N GLU A 55 -9.45 5.80 -3.22
CA GLU A 55 -10.31 6.64 -2.38
C GLU A 55 -10.66 5.96 -1.04
N LEU A 56 -10.95 4.66 -1.05
CA LEU A 56 -11.18 3.90 0.18
C LEU A 56 -9.92 3.86 1.07
N MET A 57 -8.73 3.73 0.48
CA MET A 57 -7.46 3.78 1.22
C MET A 57 -7.22 5.16 1.84
N LYS A 58 -7.52 6.24 1.11
CA LYS A 58 -7.43 7.61 1.65
C LYS A 58 -8.34 7.80 2.85
N VAL A 59 -9.62 7.41 2.74
CA VAL A 59 -10.59 7.47 3.84
C VAL A 59 -10.11 6.65 5.04
N ALA A 60 -9.60 5.45 4.81
CA ALA A 60 -9.07 4.61 5.87
C ALA A 60 -7.83 5.24 6.57
N CYS A 61 -6.91 5.79 5.78
CA CYS A 61 -5.74 6.48 6.34
C CYS A 61 -6.15 7.71 7.16
N GLU A 62 -7.02 8.54 6.63
CA GLU A 62 -7.54 9.73 7.31
C GLU A 62 -8.24 9.36 8.63
N PHE A 63 -9.09 8.33 8.61
CA PHE A 63 -9.75 7.83 9.81
C PHE A 63 -8.73 7.36 10.86
N LEU A 64 -7.75 6.55 10.45
CA LEU A 64 -6.75 5.98 11.36
C LEU A 64 -5.79 7.04 11.93
N THR A 65 -5.54 8.15 11.22
CA THR A 65 -4.56 9.16 11.62
C THR A 65 -5.19 10.39 12.28
N GLU A 66 -6.46 10.66 12.04
CA GLU A 66 -7.12 11.90 12.47
C GLU A 66 -8.34 11.68 13.39
N GLN A 67 -8.95 10.50 13.35
CA GLN A 67 -10.18 10.26 14.09
C GLN A 67 -10.00 9.37 15.33
N ILE A 68 -8.94 8.56 15.34
CA ILE A 68 -8.68 7.62 16.42
C ILE A 68 -7.22 7.61 16.87
N VAL A 69 -7.02 7.18 18.10
CA VAL A 69 -5.71 6.84 18.66
C VAL A 69 -5.70 5.36 18.98
N PHE A 70 -4.61 4.67 18.69
CA PHE A 70 -4.47 3.24 18.96
C PHE A 70 -3.00 2.89 19.24
N ASP A 71 -2.80 1.74 19.82
CA ASP A 71 -1.48 1.16 20.02
C ASP A 71 -1.21 0.09 18.94
N VAL A 72 0.04 -0.01 18.51
CA VAL A 72 0.51 -1.09 17.65
C VAL A 72 1.42 -2.00 18.48
N PRO A 73 0.95 -3.15 18.92
CA PRO A 73 1.77 -4.10 19.69
C PRO A 73 2.87 -4.70 18.82
N ASP A 74 3.92 -5.21 19.47
CA ASP A 74 4.94 -6.01 18.78
C ASP A 74 4.28 -7.15 18.02
N GLN A 75 4.60 -7.25 16.72
CA GLN A 75 3.96 -8.22 15.84
C GLN A 75 4.82 -8.53 14.62
N ASP A 76 4.54 -9.65 13.98
CA ASP A 76 5.25 -10.07 12.78
C ASP A 76 4.62 -9.45 11.53
N LEU A 77 5.27 -8.42 10.98
CA LEU A 77 4.83 -7.72 9.77
C LEU A 77 5.48 -8.28 8.49
N ARG A 78 6.22 -9.38 8.56
CA ARG A 78 6.76 -10.02 7.34
C ARG A 78 5.61 -10.48 6.46
N ILE A 79 5.74 -10.23 5.16
CA ILE A 79 4.71 -10.62 4.20
C ILE A 79 4.78 -12.12 3.93
N ASP A 80 3.68 -12.81 4.18
CA ASP A 80 3.53 -14.22 3.83
C ASP A 80 3.17 -14.34 2.34
N MET A 81 4.17 -14.71 1.53
CA MET A 81 4.01 -14.90 0.08
C MET A 81 3.45 -16.29 -0.30
N SER A 82 3.23 -17.18 0.69
CA SER A 82 2.72 -18.53 0.44
C SER A 82 1.21 -18.60 0.20
N ARG A 83 0.49 -17.50 0.45
CA ARG A 83 -0.97 -17.43 0.32
C ARG A 83 -1.43 -16.21 -0.47
N LEU A 84 -2.66 -16.28 -0.96
CA LEU A 84 -3.33 -15.21 -1.69
C LEU A 84 -4.63 -14.82 -0.95
N PRO A 85 -4.84 -13.51 -0.68
CA PRO A 85 -3.87 -12.42 -0.90
C PRO A 85 -2.66 -12.52 0.04
N ALA A 86 -1.50 -12.02 -0.39
CA ALA A 86 -0.33 -11.92 0.47
C ALA A 86 -0.58 -10.88 1.58
N LEU A 87 -0.41 -11.27 2.83
CA LEU A 87 -0.70 -10.45 4.00
C LEU A 87 0.48 -10.51 4.98
N PRO A 88 0.62 -9.52 5.86
CA PRO A 88 1.52 -9.66 7.01
C PRO A 88 1.15 -10.89 7.83
N GLU A 89 2.14 -11.55 8.42
CA GLU A 89 1.96 -12.76 9.22
C GLU A 89 0.99 -12.53 10.38
N SER A 90 1.10 -11.39 11.07
CA SER A 90 0.19 -10.95 12.14
C SER A 90 -1.13 -10.36 11.64
N ARG A 91 -1.30 -10.10 10.36
CA ARG A 91 -2.44 -9.39 9.74
C ARG A 91 -2.63 -7.94 10.19
N PHE A 92 -1.61 -7.32 10.77
CA PHE A 92 -1.63 -5.98 11.34
C PHE A 92 -2.71 -5.78 12.42
N VAL A 93 -2.33 -6.06 13.65
CA VAL A 93 -3.17 -5.91 14.84
C VAL A 93 -3.00 -4.52 15.45
N ILE A 94 -4.10 -3.88 15.78
CA ILE A 94 -4.12 -2.66 16.61
C ILE A 94 -4.87 -2.94 17.90
N SER A 95 -4.57 -2.20 18.96
CA SER A 95 -5.18 -2.35 20.29
C SER A 95 -5.47 -0.99 20.93
N ASN A 96 -6.23 -0.99 22.02
CA ASN A 96 -6.57 0.21 22.78
C ASN A 96 -7.14 1.35 21.91
N VAL A 97 -8.00 0.99 20.96
CA VAL A 97 -8.62 1.95 20.04
C VAL A 97 -9.58 2.86 20.78
N ARG A 98 -9.40 4.18 20.62
CA ARG A 98 -10.27 5.21 21.22
C ARG A 98 -10.37 6.41 20.27
N PRO A 99 -11.43 7.24 20.38
CA PRO A 99 -11.51 8.49 19.63
C PRO A 99 -10.31 9.40 19.88
N ASP A 100 -9.89 10.13 18.87
CA ASP A 100 -8.94 11.23 19.05
C ASP A 100 -9.71 12.50 19.48
N GLU A 101 -9.46 12.95 20.69
CA GLU A 101 -10.14 14.11 21.28
C GLU A 101 -9.41 15.45 21.02
N ARG A 102 -8.38 15.41 20.14
CA ARG A 102 -7.61 16.60 19.79
C ARG A 102 -8.34 17.57 18.86
#